data_9d5ecb5a26a1e715c7341ade7b50e800
#
_entry.id   9d5ecb5a26a1e715c7341ade7b50e800
#
_cell.length_a   1.000
_cell.length_b   1.000
_cell.length_c   1.000
_cell.angle_alpha   90.00
_cell.angle_beta   90.00
_cell.angle_gamma   90.00
#
_symmetry.space_group_name_H-M   'P 1'
#
loop_
_entity.id
_entity.type
_entity.pdbx_description
1 polymer ?
#
loop_
_entity_poly.entity_id
_entity_poly.type
_entity_poly.pdbx_seq_one_letter_code
_entity_poly.pdbx_strand_id
1 'polypeptide(L)'
;LVMLDGATLRAFAEPSGGAVATWGVASDDDATELLRDLAAAREPMSTRPRALLTSIDGISLLDGAAISADGSVRWNVAVPAAGFTPTPRGWRWPSHA
;
A
#
# COMPACT_ATOMS: atom_id res chain seq x y z
N LEU A 1 11.91 1.69 -0.59
CA LEU A 1 11.31 3.02 -0.65
C LEU A 1 10.74 3.41 0.70
N VAL A 2 11.16 4.54 1.18
CA VAL A 2 10.72 5.10 2.46
C VAL A 2 9.96 6.39 2.20
N MET A 3 8.81 6.55 2.84
CA MET A 3 8.01 7.76 2.75
C MET A 3 8.01 8.46 4.12
N LEU A 4 8.43 9.72 4.12
CA LEU A 4 8.50 10.55 5.32
C LEU A 4 7.55 11.74 5.22
N ASP A 5 6.97 12.11 6.37
CA ASP A 5 6.26 13.36 6.55
C ASP A 5 7.11 14.22 7.49
N GLY A 6 7.88 15.17 6.90
CA GLY A 6 8.94 15.86 7.64
C GLY A 6 9.99 14.84 8.10
N ALA A 7 10.22 14.73 9.40
CA ALA A 7 11.13 13.76 10.01
C ALA A 7 10.43 12.48 10.46
N THR A 8 9.11 12.36 10.24
CA THR A 8 8.31 11.23 10.72
C THR A 8 8.16 10.18 9.62
N LEU A 9 8.55 8.95 9.92
CA LEU A 9 8.37 7.83 9.01
C LEU A 9 6.88 7.48 8.89
N ARG A 10 6.37 7.46 7.66
CA ARG A 10 4.96 7.15 7.39
C ARG A 10 4.78 5.80 6.71
N ALA A 11 5.70 5.42 5.83
CA ALA A 11 5.59 4.15 5.12
C ALA A 11 6.94 3.66 4.65
N PHE A 12 7.04 2.34 4.51
CA PHE A 12 8.18 1.67 3.90
C PHE A 12 7.64 0.59 2.97
N ALA A 13 8.05 0.62 1.70
CA ALA A 13 7.73 -0.41 0.72
C ALA A 13 8.98 -1.24 0.44
N GLU A 14 8.87 -2.56 0.51
CA GLU A 14 9.96 -3.43 0.13
C GLU A 14 10.31 -3.23 -1.35
N PRO A 15 11.59 -3.43 -1.75
CA PRO A 15 11.99 -3.29 -3.16
C PRO A 15 11.18 -4.17 -4.12
N SER A 16 10.73 -5.34 -3.66
CA SER A 16 9.89 -6.24 -4.45
C SER A 16 8.49 -5.69 -4.71
N GLY A 17 8.03 -4.74 -3.87
CA GLY A 17 6.66 -4.23 -3.92
C GLY A 17 5.62 -5.16 -3.31
N GLY A 18 6.05 -6.27 -2.68
CA GLY A 18 5.14 -7.27 -2.13
C GLY A 18 4.61 -6.93 -0.75
N ALA A 19 5.34 -6.15 0.03
CA ALA A 19 4.97 -5.80 1.39
C ALA A 19 5.19 -4.32 1.65
N VAL A 20 4.28 -3.73 2.42
CA VAL A 20 4.34 -2.33 2.86
C VAL A 20 4.15 -2.29 4.37
N ALA A 21 4.93 -1.48 5.06
CA ALA A 21 4.73 -1.14 6.46
C ALA A 21 4.28 0.31 6.57
N THR A 22 3.36 0.60 7.48
CA THR A 22 2.82 1.97 7.66
C THR A 22 2.85 2.38 9.13
N TRP A 23 2.87 3.68 9.36
CA TRP A 23 2.85 4.26 10.70
C TRP A 23 1.93 5.47 10.73
N GLY A 24 1.17 5.59 11.81
CA GLY A 24 0.33 6.76 12.06
C GLY A 24 -0.87 6.90 11.12
N VAL A 25 -1.35 5.81 10.55
CA VAL A 25 -2.53 5.82 9.69
C VAL A 25 -3.77 5.76 10.57
N ALA A 26 -4.65 6.75 10.44
CA ALA A 26 -5.77 6.96 11.35
C ALA A 26 -7.15 6.56 10.78
N SER A 27 -7.28 6.44 9.45
CA SER A 27 -8.57 6.18 8.81
C SER A 27 -8.38 5.57 7.43
N ASP A 28 -9.48 5.11 6.81
CA ASP A 28 -9.47 4.61 5.44
C ASP A 28 -9.02 5.70 4.45
N ASP A 29 -9.47 6.94 4.65
CA ASP A 29 -9.10 8.06 3.78
C ASP A 29 -7.61 8.38 3.89
N ASP A 30 -7.07 8.39 5.09
CA ASP A 30 -5.65 8.61 5.34
C ASP A 30 -4.81 7.49 4.70
N ALA A 31 -5.26 6.25 4.84
CA ALA A 31 -4.62 5.09 4.23
C ALA A 31 -4.64 5.17 2.70
N THR A 32 -5.76 5.57 2.12
CA THR A 32 -5.91 5.72 0.68
C THR A 32 -4.94 6.77 0.13
N GLU A 33 -4.86 7.91 0.80
CA GLU A 33 -3.96 8.99 0.40
C GLU A 33 -2.50 8.57 0.52
N LEU A 34 -2.14 7.90 1.62
CA LEU A 34 -0.78 7.41 1.83
C LEU A 34 -0.37 6.41 0.76
N LEU A 35 -1.23 5.45 0.43
CA LEU A 35 -0.95 4.45 -0.60
C LEU A 35 -0.85 5.07 -1.99
N ARG A 36 -1.68 6.07 -2.27
CA ARG A 36 -1.63 6.79 -3.55
C ARG A 36 -0.30 7.53 -3.70
N ASP A 37 0.13 8.22 -2.66
CA ASP A 37 1.40 8.95 -2.65
C ASP A 37 2.59 7.98 -2.75
N LEU A 38 2.52 6.87 -2.03
CA LEU A 38 3.56 5.83 -2.08
C LEU A 38 3.68 5.23 -3.48
N ALA A 39 2.56 4.96 -4.14
CA ALA A 39 2.55 4.43 -5.50
C ALA A 39 3.15 5.43 -6.49
N ALA A 40 2.81 6.71 -6.36
CA ALA A 40 3.36 7.77 -7.21
C ALA A 40 4.87 7.91 -7.02
N ALA A 41 5.35 7.80 -5.79
CA ALA A 41 6.78 7.88 -5.50
C ALA A 41 7.55 6.64 -5.98
N ARG A 42 6.91 5.47 -5.96
CA ARG A 42 7.53 4.20 -6.33
C ARG A 42 7.64 4.03 -7.85
N GLU A 43 6.68 4.51 -8.60
CA GLU A 43 6.59 4.26 -10.04
C GLU A 43 7.88 4.56 -10.81
N PRO A 44 8.49 5.76 -10.69
CA PRO A 44 9.70 6.08 -11.46
C PRO A 44 10.91 5.24 -11.04
N MET A 45 10.87 4.61 -9.88
CA MET A 45 11.96 3.79 -9.34
C MET A 45 11.75 2.30 -9.59
N SER A 46 10.58 1.91 -10.09
CA SER A 46 10.25 0.51 -10.27
C SER A 46 10.83 -0.04 -11.57
N THR A 47 11.64 -1.09 -11.46
CA THR A 47 12.14 -1.84 -12.61
C THR A 47 11.34 -3.12 -12.87
N ARG A 48 10.34 -3.40 -12.01
CA ARG A 48 9.53 -4.61 -12.08
C ARG A 48 8.04 -4.23 -12.12
N PRO A 49 7.50 -3.94 -13.33
CA PRO A 49 6.13 -3.48 -13.46
C PRO A 49 5.07 -4.50 -13.04
N ARG A 50 5.46 -5.76 -12.80
CA ARG A 50 4.54 -6.85 -12.42
C ARG A 50 4.60 -7.20 -10.94
N ALA A 51 5.27 -6.40 -10.12
CA ALA A 51 5.25 -6.60 -8.68
C ALA A 51 3.83 -6.48 -8.14
N LEU A 52 3.44 -7.39 -7.24
CA LEU A 52 2.11 -7.40 -6.64
C LEU A 52 2.23 -7.10 -5.15
N LEU A 53 1.36 -6.24 -4.65
CA LEU A 53 1.23 -5.98 -3.23
C LEU A 53 0.40 -7.11 -2.60
N THR A 54 0.97 -7.81 -1.62
CA THR A 54 0.32 -8.96 -0.99
C THR A 54 0.05 -8.76 0.49
N SER A 55 0.76 -7.84 1.16
CA SER A 55 0.55 -7.58 2.58
C SER A 55 0.84 -6.13 2.96
N ILE A 56 0.15 -5.64 3.99
CA ILE A 56 0.39 -4.35 4.62
C ILE A 56 0.44 -4.57 6.12
N ASP A 57 1.51 -4.13 6.77
CA ASP A 57 1.75 -4.28 8.21
C ASP A 57 1.65 -5.74 8.68
N GLY A 58 2.06 -6.68 7.82
CA GLY A 58 1.98 -8.11 8.11
C GLY A 58 0.59 -8.71 7.90
N ILE A 59 -0.39 -7.92 7.46
CA ILE A 59 -1.76 -8.37 7.21
C ILE A 59 -1.89 -8.78 5.75
N SER A 60 -2.32 -10.01 5.50
CA SER A 60 -2.51 -10.51 4.14
C SER A 60 -3.67 -9.80 3.44
N LEU A 61 -3.42 -9.29 2.24
CA LEU A 61 -4.45 -8.68 1.40
C LEU A 61 -5.21 -9.71 0.55
N LEU A 62 -4.82 -10.97 0.65
CA LEU A 62 -5.51 -12.06 -0.05
C LEU A 62 -6.74 -12.54 0.73
N ASP A 63 -6.83 -12.18 2.02
CA ASP A 63 -8.04 -12.38 2.81
C ASP A 63 -9.03 -11.26 2.56
N GLY A 64 -10.31 -11.59 2.43
CA GLY A 64 -11.37 -10.61 2.17
C GLY A 64 -11.63 -9.63 3.31
N ALA A 65 -10.99 -9.81 4.46
CA ALA A 65 -11.17 -8.97 5.66
C ALA A 65 -9.84 -8.40 6.16
N ALA A 66 -9.05 -7.80 5.27
CA ALA A 66 -7.78 -7.18 5.63
C ALA A 66 -8.05 -5.87 6.38
N ILE A 67 -8.05 -5.94 7.71
CA ILE A 67 -8.31 -4.82 8.61
C ILE A 67 -7.08 -4.60 9.48
N SER A 68 -6.73 -3.34 9.76
CA SER A 68 -5.62 -3.03 10.67
C SER A 68 -5.87 -3.59 12.07
N ALA A 69 -4.79 -3.76 12.85
CA ALA A 69 -4.86 -4.38 14.16
C ALA A 69 -5.81 -3.65 15.12
N ASP A 70 -5.90 -2.32 15.01
CA ASP A 70 -6.80 -1.50 15.84
C ASP A 70 -8.20 -1.30 15.21
N GLY A 71 -8.45 -1.84 14.03
CA GLY A 71 -9.72 -1.73 13.35
C GLY A 71 -9.98 -0.40 12.64
N SER A 72 -9.03 0.54 12.68
CA SER A 72 -9.23 1.89 12.14
C SER A 72 -9.16 1.95 10.61
N VAL A 73 -8.51 0.99 9.98
CA VAL A 73 -8.27 0.96 8.53
C VAL A 73 -8.73 -0.37 7.94
N ARG A 74 -9.54 -0.28 6.89
CA ARG A 74 -9.95 -1.42 6.09
C ARG A 74 -9.13 -1.42 4.80
N TRP A 75 -8.06 -2.22 4.76
CA TRP A 75 -7.15 -2.24 3.62
C TRP A 75 -7.84 -2.68 2.33
N ASN A 76 -8.83 -3.57 2.41
CA ASN A 76 -9.61 -4.00 1.26
C ASN A 76 -10.48 -2.88 0.65
N VAL A 77 -10.65 -1.76 1.36
CA VAL A 77 -11.31 -0.56 0.85
C VAL A 77 -10.25 0.46 0.37
N ALA A 78 -9.22 0.70 1.19
CA ALA A 78 -8.20 1.71 0.90
C ALA A 78 -7.33 1.36 -0.31
N VAL A 79 -6.97 0.09 -0.47
CA VAL A 79 -6.09 -0.36 -1.56
C VAL A 79 -6.71 -0.11 -2.94
N PRO A 80 -7.95 -0.57 -3.22
CA PRO A 80 -8.57 -0.26 -4.53
C PRO A 80 -8.85 1.23 -4.70
N ALA A 81 -9.21 1.94 -3.62
CA ALA A 81 -9.46 3.38 -3.68
C ALA A 81 -8.19 4.17 -4.06
N ALA A 82 -7.02 3.64 -3.75
CA ALA A 82 -5.73 4.25 -4.11
C ALA A 82 -5.31 3.96 -5.55
N GLY A 83 -6.07 3.15 -6.28
CA GLY A 83 -5.80 2.85 -7.69
C GLY A 83 -5.17 1.48 -7.95
N PHE A 84 -5.01 0.66 -6.92
CA PHE A 84 -4.50 -0.70 -7.09
C PHE A 84 -5.57 -1.58 -7.75
N THR A 85 -5.12 -2.53 -8.58
CA THR A 85 -6.00 -3.44 -9.30
C THR A 85 -5.91 -4.85 -8.72
N PRO A 86 -7.04 -5.50 -8.36
CA PRO A 86 -7.01 -6.85 -7.80
C PRO A 86 -6.61 -7.89 -8.84
N THR A 87 -5.81 -8.88 -8.39
CA THR A 87 -5.47 -10.07 -9.17
C THR A 87 -5.59 -11.28 -8.24
N PRO A 88 -5.62 -12.53 -8.78
CA PRO A 88 -5.70 -13.71 -7.93
C PRO A 88 -4.51 -13.89 -6.97
N ARG A 89 -3.39 -13.20 -7.21
CA ARG A 89 -2.15 -13.36 -6.43
C ARG A 89 -1.79 -12.13 -5.60
N GLY A 90 -2.56 -11.07 -5.69
CA GLY A 90 -2.29 -9.84 -4.96
C GLY A 90 -2.85 -8.63 -5.69
N TRP A 91 -2.37 -7.44 -5.33
CA TRP A 91 -2.82 -6.19 -5.91
C TRP A 91 -1.74 -5.59 -6.79
N ARG A 92 -2.09 -5.28 -8.03
CA ARG A 92 -1.16 -4.60 -8.94
C ARG A 92 -1.03 -3.15 -8.54
N TRP A 93 0.22 -2.70 -8.44
CA TRP A 93 0.51 -1.29 -8.19
C TRP A 93 -0.03 -0.40 -9.31
N PRO A 94 -0.54 0.81 -8.99
CA PRO A 94 -1.01 1.74 -10.01
C PRO A 94 0.10 2.08 -10.99
N SER A 95 -0.29 2.30 -12.26
CA SER A 95 0.61 2.72 -13.32
C SER A 95 0.05 3.98 -13.96
N HIS A 96 0.93 4.93 -14.27
CA HIS A 96 0.58 6.18 -14.95
C HIS A 96 0.88 6.14 -16.45
N ALA A 97 1.08 4.95 -16.97
CA ALA A 97 1.34 4.77 -18.40
C ALA A 97 0.20 5.24 -19.27
#